data_114b04fb25f138f3041b73b393221a51
#
_entry.id   114b04fb25f138f3041b73b393221a51
#
_cell.length_a   1.000
_cell.length_b   1.000
_cell.length_c   1.000
_cell.angle_alpha   90.00
_cell.angle_beta   90.00
_cell.angle_gamma   90.00
#
_symmetry.space_group_name_H-M   'P 1'
#
loop_
_entity.id
_entity.type
_entity.pdbx_description
1 polymer ?
#
loop_
_entity_poly.entity_id
_entity_poly.type
_entity_poly.pdbx_seq_one_letter_code
_entity_poly.pdbx_strand_id
1 'polypeptide(L)'
;LHNPDAKRPNPAAGKYPIAAAVLALLLAGVIMPSPLYELYRRNFNLTPAEITLVFAIYALSLIPSLIFLGGISDQIGRRRTMLVGIVLLALGSLVLAFADGLIWLIIARVLQGLAMGVSLGAAIAAITEWMTEKQRKHASQVVVISTGVGAAFGALLGGILGQYSTQ
;
A
#
# COMPACT_ATOMS: atom_id res chain seq x y z
N LEU A 1 -37.70 -26.37 -14.61
CA LEU A 1 -36.48 -26.82 -13.92
C LEU A 1 -35.71 -25.59 -13.50
N HIS A 2 -35.94 -25.14 -12.24
CA HIS A 2 -35.21 -24.03 -11.62
C HIS A 2 -33.81 -24.53 -11.26
N ASN A 3 -32.77 -24.01 -11.92
CA ASN A 3 -31.38 -24.33 -11.57
C ASN A 3 -30.99 -23.48 -10.34
N PRO A 4 -30.87 -24.07 -9.12
CA PRO A 4 -30.53 -23.34 -7.90
C PRO A 4 -29.09 -22.82 -7.89
N ASP A 5 -28.24 -23.27 -8.86
CA ASP A 5 -26.82 -22.89 -8.96
C ASP A 5 -26.55 -21.72 -9.92
N ALA A 6 -27.59 -21.04 -10.40
CA ALA A 6 -27.39 -19.83 -11.19
C ALA A 6 -26.73 -18.76 -10.29
N LYS A 7 -25.39 -18.79 -10.23
CA LYS A 7 -24.56 -17.78 -9.55
C LYS A 7 -25.04 -16.39 -9.99
N ARG A 8 -25.62 -15.62 -9.05
CA ARG A 8 -26.01 -14.24 -9.32
C ARG A 8 -24.81 -13.49 -9.91
N PRO A 9 -25.03 -12.69 -10.96
CA PRO A 9 -23.95 -11.93 -11.57
C PRO A 9 -23.26 -11.08 -10.48
N ASN A 10 -21.94 -11.24 -10.34
CA ASN A 10 -21.17 -10.43 -9.39
C ASN A 10 -21.20 -8.97 -9.89
N PRO A 11 -21.83 -8.01 -9.16
CA PRO A 11 -21.94 -6.62 -9.59
C PRO A 11 -20.57 -5.91 -9.69
N ALA A 12 -19.55 -6.52 -9.15
CA ALA A 12 -18.16 -6.04 -9.24
C ALA A 12 -17.37 -6.71 -10.37
N ALA A 13 -17.98 -7.63 -11.14
CA ALA A 13 -17.30 -8.30 -12.25
C ALA A 13 -16.73 -7.27 -13.24
N GLY A 14 -15.43 -7.41 -13.58
CA GLY A 14 -14.73 -6.48 -14.47
C GLY A 14 -14.13 -5.24 -13.80
N LYS A 15 -14.34 -5.02 -12.49
CA LYS A 15 -13.77 -3.87 -11.74
C LYS A 15 -12.39 -4.15 -11.14
N TYR A 16 -11.80 -5.30 -11.41
CA TYR A 16 -10.47 -5.66 -10.90
C TYR A 16 -9.35 -4.63 -11.22
N PRO A 17 -9.38 -3.85 -12.33
CA PRO A 17 -8.35 -2.85 -12.57
C PRO A 17 -8.30 -1.77 -11.50
N ILE A 18 -9.44 -1.46 -10.87
CA ILE A 18 -9.49 -0.51 -9.74
C ILE A 18 -8.70 -1.08 -8.55
N ALA A 19 -8.90 -2.35 -8.21
CA ALA A 19 -8.15 -2.99 -7.13
C ALA A 19 -6.66 -3.10 -7.45
N ALA A 20 -6.32 -3.38 -8.71
CA ALA A 20 -4.94 -3.39 -9.21
C ALA A 20 -4.27 -2.01 -9.08
N ALA A 21 -4.99 -0.94 -9.46
CA ALA A 21 -4.51 0.44 -9.31
C ALA A 21 -4.32 0.82 -7.83
N VAL A 22 -5.24 0.42 -6.94
CA VAL A 22 -5.09 0.63 -5.48
C VAL A 22 -3.85 -0.09 -4.95
N LEU A 23 -3.63 -1.34 -5.37
CA LEU A 23 -2.45 -2.11 -4.98
C LEU A 23 -1.16 -1.42 -5.43
N ALA A 24 -1.11 -0.95 -6.68
CA ALA A 24 0.03 -0.19 -7.20
C ALA A 24 0.26 1.12 -6.42
N LEU A 25 -0.83 1.85 -6.10
CA LEU A 25 -0.75 3.09 -5.33
C LEU A 25 -0.22 2.85 -3.90
N LEU A 26 -0.67 1.79 -3.24
CA LEU A 26 -0.19 1.41 -1.91
C LEU A 26 1.32 1.14 -1.94
N LEU A 27 1.79 0.36 -2.91
CA LEU A 27 3.23 0.07 -3.07
C LEU A 27 4.02 1.34 -3.40
N ALA A 28 3.53 2.18 -4.31
CA ALA A 28 4.18 3.43 -4.68
C ALA A 28 4.38 4.33 -3.46
N GLY A 29 3.33 4.53 -2.64
CA GLY A 29 3.40 5.40 -1.47
C GLY A 29 4.32 4.88 -0.37
N VAL A 30 4.43 3.56 -0.22
CA VAL A 30 5.33 2.94 0.76
C VAL A 30 6.79 2.99 0.30
N ILE A 31 7.06 2.84 -0.99
CA ILE A 31 8.42 2.83 -1.57
C ILE A 31 8.96 4.25 -1.79
N MET A 32 8.10 5.22 -2.10
CA MET A 32 8.47 6.60 -2.42
C MET A 32 9.43 7.25 -1.42
N PRO A 33 9.33 7.06 -0.08
CA PRO A 33 10.25 7.68 0.86
C PRO A 33 11.65 7.07 0.86
N SER A 34 11.85 5.88 0.26
CA SER A 34 13.14 5.19 0.32
C SER A 34 14.32 6.01 -0.24
N PRO A 35 14.22 6.64 -1.41
CA PRO A 35 15.29 7.53 -1.89
C PRO A 35 15.48 8.80 -1.06
N LEU A 36 14.44 9.23 -0.31
CA LEU A 36 14.47 10.46 0.48
C LEU A 36 15.18 10.28 1.84
N TYR A 37 15.47 9.04 2.27
CA TYR A 37 16.09 8.81 3.58
C TYR A 37 17.47 9.40 3.72
N GLU A 38 18.26 9.43 2.66
CA GLU A 38 19.57 10.09 2.71
C GLU A 38 19.43 11.60 2.90
N LEU A 39 18.39 12.22 2.31
CA LEU A 39 18.06 13.61 2.52
C LEU A 39 17.65 13.87 3.98
N TYR A 40 16.71 13.06 4.51
CA TYR A 40 16.29 13.16 5.91
C TYR A 40 17.44 12.93 6.88
N ARG A 41 18.32 11.97 6.58
CA ARG A 41 19.51 11.69 7.38
C ARG A 41 20.40 12.93 7.51
N ARG A 42 20.66 13.62 6.41
CA ARG A 42 21.48 14.83 6.39
C ARG A 42 20.78 16.01 7.06
N ASN A 43 19.52 16.25 6.73
CA ASN A 43 18.78 17.43 7.23
C ASN A 43 18.52 17.35 8.73
N PHE A 44 18.26 16.16 9.25
CA PHE A 44 17.96 15.95 10.68
C PHE A 44 19.12 15.40 11.48
N ASN A 45 20.32 15.31 10.88
CA ASN A 45 21.54 14.73 11.50
C ASN A 45 21.29 13.33 12.11
N LEU A 46 20.53 12.50 11.41
CA LEU A 46 20.19 11.16 11.90
C LEU A 46 21.34 10.20 11.74
N THR A 47 21.51 9.34 12.74
CA THR A 47 22.46 8.23 12.70
C THR A 47 21.96 7.11 11.76
N PRO A 48 22.86 6.25 11.24
CA PRO A 48 22.46 5.06 10.47
C PRO A 48 21.53 4.13 11.25
N ALA A 49 21.68 4.05 12.59
CA ALA A 49 20.84 3.25 13.45
C ALA A 49 19.38 3.78 13.50
N GLU A 50 19.19 5.11 13.55
CA GLU A 50 17.87 5.75 13.52
C GLU A 50 17.17 5.53 12.18
N ILE A 51 17.90 5.58 11.06
CA ILE A 51 17.33 5.24 9.75
C ILE A 51 16.90 3.78 9.72
N THR A 52 17.73 2.87 10.24
CA THR A 52 17.36 1.44 10.36
C THR A 52 16.12 1.26 11.22
N LEU A 53 16.00 2.00 12.32
CA LEU A 53 14.81 2.00 13.17
C LEU A 53 13.56 2.43 12.40
N VAL A 54 13.63 3.48 11.58
CA VAL A 54 12.51 3.95 10.75
C VAL A 54 12.04 2.86 9.78
N PHE A 55 12.94 2.09 9.18
CA PHE A 55 12.58 0.92 8.36
C PHE A 55 11.97 -0.20 9.21
N ALA A 56 12.55 -0.51 10.37
CA ALA A 56 12.06 -1.54 11.26
C ALA A 56 10.65 -1.25 11.77
N ILE A 57 10.34 0.00 12.12
CA ILE A 57 9.01 0.44 12.58
C ILE A 57 7.92 0.17 11.51
N TYR A 58 8.23 0.38 10.23
CA TYR A 58 7.30 0.02 9.16
C TYR A 58 6.96 -1.47 9.19
N ALA A 59 7.97 -2.35 9.28
CA ALA A 59 7.76 -3.80 9.33
C ALA A 59 7.02 -4.22 10.62
N LEU A 60 7.37 -3.62 11.76
CA LEU A 60 6.72 -3.86 13.06
C LEU A 60 5.26 -3.40 13.07
N SER A 61 4.87 -2.43 12.27
CA SER A 61 3.49 -2.00 12.12
C SER A 61 2.73 -2.84 11.09
N LEU A 62 3.39 -3.21 9.99
CA LEU A 62 2.84 -4.01 8.91
C LEU A 62 2.45 -5.42 9.38
N ILE A 63 3.36 -6.13 10.07
CA ILE A 63 3.17 -7.54 10.42
C ILE A 63 1.97 -7.74 11.36
N PRO A 64 1.85 -7.02 12.50
CA PRO A 64 0.67 -7.13 13.35
C PRO A 64 -0.62 -6.71 12.62
N SER A 65 -0.55 -5.65 11.79
CA SER A 65 -1.70 -5.20 11.02
C SER A 65 -2.19 -6.28 10.04
N LEU A 66 -1.29 -6.97 9.35
CA LEU A 66 -1.65 -8.12 8.50
C LEU A 66 -2.32 -9.24 9.28
N ILE A 67 -1.80 -9.58 10.46
CA ILE A 67 -2.30 -10.69 11.29
C ILE A 67 -3.68 -10.36 11.87
N PHE A 68 -3.83 -9.18 12.48
CA PHE A 68 -5.03 -8.83 13.23
C PHE A 68 -6.11 -8.12 12.38
N LEU A 69 -5.70 -7.37 11.36
CA LEU A 69 -6.60 -6.55 10.55
C LEU A 69 -6.76 -7.06 9.12
N GLY A 70 -5.90 -7.99 8.66
CA GLY A 70 -5.95 -8.53 7.30
C GLY A 70 -7.30 -9.19 6.96
N GLY A 71 -7.97 -9.81 7.94
CA GLY A 71 -9.30 -10.43 7.78
C GLY A 71 -10.47 -9.44 7.86
N ILE A 72 -10.24 -8.18 8.23
CA ILE A 72 -11.31 -7.20 8.45
C ILE A 72 -12.09 -6.91 7.15
N SER A 73 -11.44 -7.09 6.01
CA SER A 73 -12.05 -6.93 4.68
C SER A 73 -13.19 -7.91 4.40
N ASP A 74 -13.22 -9.06 5.07
CA ASP A 74 -14.28 -10.04 4.93
C ASP A 74 -15.56 -9.60 5.66
N GLN A 75 -15.41 -8.78 6.71
CA GLN A 75 -16.50 -8.26 7.53
C GLN A 75 -17.07 -6.95 6.97
N ILE A 76 -16.23 -5.97 6.66
CA ILE A 76 -16.66 -4.63 6.22
C ILE A 76 -16.65 -4.44 4.70
N GLY A 77 -16.12 -5.41 3.96
CA GLY A 77 -16.07 -5.45 2.50
C GLY A 77 -14.80 -4.86 1.89
N ARG A 78 -14.34 -5.44 0.78
CA ARG A 78 -13.08 -5.14 0.09
C ARG A 78 -12.90 -3.64 -0.19
N ARG A 79 -13.95 -3.00 -0.75
CA ARG A 79 -13.90 -1.58 -1.14
C ARG A 79 -13.64 -0.66 0.04
N ARG A 80 -14.35 -0.87 1.16
CA ARG A 80 -14.20 -0.01 2.36
C ARG A 80 -12.82 -0.18 2.97
N THR A 81 -12.33 -1.41 3.05
CA THR A 81 -10.99 -1.71 3.57
C THR A 81 -9.90 -1.06 2.74
N MET A 82 -9.99 -1.12 1.40
CA MET A 82 -9.05 -0.42 0.52
C MET A 82 -9.09 1.10 0.70
N LEU A 83 -10.28 1.69 0.88
CA LEU A 83 -10.41 3.13 1.14
C LEU A 83 -9.75 3.53 2.47
N VAL A 84 -9.94 2.75 3.53
CA VAL A 84 -9.24 2.97 4.81
C VAL A 84 -7.73 2.96 4.63
N GLY A 85 -7.20 2.00 3.87
CA GLY A 85 -5.77 1.96 3.59
C GLY A 85 -5.25 3.15 2.78
N ILE A 86 -6.01 3.59 1.77
CA ILE A 86 -5.64 4.79 0.99
C ILE A 86 -5.61 6.03 1.90
N VAL A 87 -6.59 6.18 2.78
CA VAL A 87 -6.63 7.31 3.73
C VAL A 87 -5.45 7.25 4.70
N LEU A 88 -5.14 6.09 5.27
CA LEU A 88 -3.98 5.92 6.15
C LEU A 88 -2.67 6.19 5.41
N LEU A 89 -2.54 5.72 4.16
CA LEU A 89 -1.37 5.99 3.33
C LEU A 89 -1.22 7.48 3.05
N ALA A 90 -2.31 8.16 2.69
CA ALA A 90 -2.32 9.61 2.43
C ALA A 90 -1.93 10.40 3.68
N LEU A 91 -2.47 10.04 4.85
CA LEU A 91 -2.09 10.65 6.13
C LEU A 91 -0.60 10.41 6.44
N GLY A 92 -0.11 9.18 6.27
CA GLY A 92 1.31 8.87 6.45
C GLY A 92 2.22 9.66 5.50
N SER A 93 1.82 9.82 4.24
CA SER A 93 2.55 10.62 3.26
C SER A 93 2.52 12.12 3.58
N LEU A 94 1.39 12.60 4.10
CA LEU A 94 1.26 13.99 4.55
C LEU A 94 2.16 14.27 5.76
N VAL A 95 2.14 13.39 6.76
CA VAL A 95 3.04 13.47 7.93
C VAL A 95 4.51 13.48 7.48
N LEU A 96 4.86 12.66 6.49
CA LEU A 96 6.21 12.62 5.95
C LEU A 96 6.60 13.92 5.24
N ALA A 97 5.67 14.55 4.52
CA ALA A 97 5.92 15.79 3.79
C ALA A 97 6.19 16.97 4.73
N PHE A 98 5.63 16.95 5.94
CA PHE A 98 5.84 17.98 6.99
C PHE A 98 6.77 17.50 8.10
N ALA A 99 7.55 16.45 7.87
CA ALA A 99 8.45 15.92 8.87
C ALA A 99 9.58 16.91 9.17
N ASP A 100 9.81 17.16 10.45
CA ASP A 100 10.88 18.01 10.97
C ASP A 100 11.88 17.25 11.88
N GLY A 101 11.77 15.92 11.95
CA GLY A 101 12.66 15.07 12.74
C GLY A 101 12.24 13.60 12.79
N LEU A 102 13.01 12.82 13.55
CA LEU A 102 12.89 11.36 13.67
C LEU A 102 11.46 10.91 14.07
N ILE A 103 10.82 11.60 15.01
CA ILE A 103 9.50 11.21 15.53
C ILE A 103 8.44 11.24 14.41
N TRP A 104 8.49 12.26 13.55
CA TRP A 104 7.57 12.38 12.41
C TRP A 104 7.77 11.26 11.40
N LEU A 105 9.04 10.88 11.14
CA LEU A 105 9.35 9.74 10.27
C LEU A 105 8.78 8.43 10.85
N ILE A 106 8.89 8.22 12.16
CA ILE A 106 8.33 7.06 12.86
C ILE A 106 6.80 7.04 12.73
N ILE A 107 6.12 8.14 13.02
CA ILE A 107 4.66 8.24 12.90
C ILE A 107 4.21 7.93 11.47
N ALA A 108 4.86 8.53 10.47
CA ALA A 108 4.56 8.27 9.07
C ALA A 108 4.71 6.78 8.72
N ARG A 109 5.76 6.12 9.21
CA ARG A 109 6.00 4.69 8.98
C ARG A 109 5.01 3.78 9.66
N VAL A 110 4.55 4.12 10.85
CA VAL A 110 3.45 3.41 11.51
C VAL A 110 2.19 3.49 10.66
N LEU A 111 1.80 4.69 10.21
CA LEU A 111 0.61 4.88 9.37
C LEU A 111 0.70 4.12 8.05
N GLN A 112 1.86 4.15 7.37
CA GLN A 112 2.10 3.43 6.13
C GLN A 112 2.09 1.91 6.33
N GLY A 113 2.66 1.41 7.44
CA GLY A 113 2.62 -0.01 7.79
C GLY A 113 1.18 -0.49 8.07
N LEU A 114 0.40 0.28 8.83
CA LEU A 114 -1.02 0.00 9.05
C LEU A 114 -1.82 0.04 7.75
N ALA A 115 -1.60 1.05 6.90
CA ALA A 115 -2.26 1.18 5.60
C ALA A 115 -2.07 -0.08 4.74
N MET A 116 -0.82 -0.52 4.65
CA MET A 116 -0.46 -1.70 3.87
C MET A 116 -1.03 -2.98 4.48
N GLY A 117 -0.90 -3.16 5.81
CA GLY A 117 -1.39 -4.33 6.50
C GLY A 117 -2.91 -4.52 6.41
N VAL A 118 -3.68 -3.43 6.51
CA VAL A 118 -5.14 -3.47 6.37
C VAL A 118 -5.55 -3.78 4.93
N SER A 119 -4.86 -3.21 3.93
CA SER A 119 -5.38 -3.15 2.55
C SER A 119 -4.79 -4.15 1.59
N LEU A 120 -3.60 -4.70 1.87
CA LEU A 120 -2.90 -5.61 0.95
C LEU A 120 -3.76 -6.84 0.62
N GLY A 121 -4.24 -7.54 1.66
CA GLY A 121 -5.10 -8.72 1.50
C GLY A 121 -6.41 -8.38 0.79
N ALA A 122 -7.04 -7.24 1.16
CA ALA A 122 -8.27 -6.78 0.54
C ALA A 122 -8.11 -6.49 -0.97
N ALA A 123 -7.00 -5.85 -1.36
CA ALA A 123 -6.72 -5.52 -2.76
C ALA A 123 -6.46 -6.79 -3.59
N ILE A 124 -5.65 -7.73 -3.08
CA ILE A 124 -5.36 -9.00 -3.76
C ILE A 124 -6.64 -9.83 -3.91
N ALA A 125 -7.44 -9.93 -2.84
CA ALA A 125 -8.71 -10.66 -2.89
C ALA A 125 -9.70 -10.01 -3.86
N ALA A 126 -9.81 -8.66 -3.86
CA ALA A 126 -10.66 -7.93 -4.78
C ALA A 126 -10.26 -8.15 -6.25
N ILE A 127 -8.96 -8.20 -6.57
CA ILE A 127 -8.48 -8.51 -7.93
C ILE A 127 -9.06 -9.86 -8.36
N THR A 128 -8.93 -10.90 -7.54
CA THR A 128 -9.38 -12.25 -7.87
C THR A 128 -10.91 -12.36 -7.92
N GLU A 129 -11.62 -11.77 -6.94
CA GLU A 129 -13.08 -11.84 -6.83
C GLU A 129 -13.79 -11.05 -7.93
N TRP A 130 -13.20 -9.92 -8.38
CA TRP A 130 -13.79 -9.04 -9.40
C TRP A 130 -13.40 -9.43 -10.83
N MET A 131 -12.56 -10.45 -10.99
CA MET A 131 -12.26 -11.06 -12.27
C MET A 131 -13.36 -12.03 -12.70
N THR A 132 -13.59 -12.12 -14.02
CA THR A 132 -14.40 -13.18 -14.63
C THR A 132 -13.65 -14.51 -14.57
N GLU A 133 -14.36 -15.64 -14.69
CA GLU A 133 -13.74 -16.99 -14.70
C GLU A 133 -12.59 -17.11 -15.70
N LYS A 134 -12.75 -16.52 -16.91
CA LYS A 134 -11.70 -16.52 -17.94
C LYS A 134 -10.46 -15.71 -17.54
N GLN A 135 -10.62 -14.67 -16.73
CA GLN A 135 -9.54 -13.77 -16.31
C GLN A 135 -8.79 -14.29 -15.09
N ARG A 136 -9.42 -15.09 -14.22
CA ARG A 136 -8.85 -15.58 -12.95
C ARG A 136 -7.51 -16.28 -13.10
N LYS A 137 -7.29 -16.98 -14.22
CA LYS A 137 -6.00 -17.61 -14.53
C LYS A 137 -4.82 -16.62 -14.59
N HIS A 138 -5.10 -15.32 -14.78
CA HIS A 138 -4.11 -14.25 -14.84
C HIS A 138 -4.06 -13.40 -13.56
N ALA A 139 -4.81 -13.76 -12.50
CA ALA A 139 -4.91 -12.94 -11.29
C ALA A 139 -3.53 -12.71 -10.64
N SER A 140 -2.71 -13.74 -10.52
CA SER A 140 -1.34 -13.63 -9.97
C SER A 140 -0.45 -12.71 -10.82
N GLN A 141 -0.58 -12.76 -12.14
CA GLN A 141 0.16 -11.86 -13.04
C GLN A 141 -0.24 -10.41 -12.82
N VAL A 142 -1.54 -10.12 -12.69
CA VAL A 142 -2.03 -8.76 -12.39
C VAL A 142 -1.49 -8.28 -11.05
N VAL A 143 -1.49 -9.10 -10.02
CA VAL A 143 -0.91 -8.75 -8.71
C VAL A 143 0.57 -8.42 -8.84
N VAL A 144 1.37 -9.27 -9.49
CA VAL A 144 2.81 -9.07 -9.68
C VAL A 144 3.10 -7.79 -10.48
N ILE A 145 2.37 -7.58 -11.59
CA ILE A 145 2.53 -6.37 -12.41
C ILE A 145 2.16 -5.12 -11.60
N SER A 146 1.03 -5.14 -10.89
CA SER A 146 0.59 -3.98 -10.09
C SER A 146 1.58 -3.63 -8.99
N THR A 147 2.13 -4.62 -8.29
CA THR A 147 3.15 -4.40 -7.26
C THR A 147 4.45 -3.88 -7.86
N GLY A 148 4.92 -4.47 -8.96
CA GLY A 148 6.13 -4.03 -9.66
C GLY A 148 6.03 -2.61 -10.21
N VAL A 149 4.92 -2.28 -10.88
CA VAL A 149 4.65 -0.93 -11.40
C VAL A 149 4.56 0.08 -10.25
N GLY A 150 3.86 -0.26 -9.16
CA GLY A 150 3.76 0.60 -7.99
C GLY A 150 5.12 0.88 -7.36
N ALA A 151 5.93 -0.16 -7.15
CA ALA A 151 7.26 -0.03 -6.58
C ALA A 151 8.19 0.83 -7.46
N ALA A 152 8.22 0.58 -8.76
CA ALA A 152 9.02 1.34 -9.71
C ALA A 152 8.60 2.82 -9.76
N PHE A 153 7.29 3.09 -9.82
CA PHE A 153 6.74 4.44 -9.82
C PHE A 153 7.05 5.18 -8.52
N GLY A 154 6.90 4.51 -7.37
CA GLY A 154 7.24 5.08 -6.06
C GLY A 154 8.72 5.45 -5.96
N ALA A 155 9.61 4.55 -6.38
CA ALA A 155 11.05 4.81 -6.39
C ALA A 155 11.43 5.98 -7.31
N LEU A 156 10.84 6.06 -8.50
CA LEU A 156 11.06 7.15 -9.45
C LEU A 156 10.59 8.50 -8.88
N LEU A 157 9.37 8.56 -8.34
CA LEU A 157 8.85 9.79 -7.72
C LEU A 157 9.72 10.22 -6.55
N GLY A 158 10.09 9.30 -5.66
CA GLY A 158 10.95 9.59 -4.52
C GLY A 158 12.34 10.08 -4.95
N GLY A 159 12.91 9.48 -6.00
CA GLY A 159 14.19 9.92 -6.56
C GLY A 159 14.13 11.32 -7.17
N ILE A 160 13.08 11.62 -7.93
CA ILE A 160 12.86 12.96 -8.51
C ILE A 160 12.69 14.00 -7.39
N LEU A 161 11.82 13.73 -6.42
CA LEU A 161 11.61 14.65 -5.29
C LEU A 161 12.90 14.88 -4.49
N GLY A 162 13.70 13.84 -4.29
CA GLY A 162 15.00 13.94 -3.62
C GLY A 162 15.98 14.86 -4.34
N GLN A 163 15.99 14.86 -5.66
CA GLN A 163 16.87 15.75 -6.44
C GLN A 163 16.45 17.23 -6.35
N TYR A 164 15.13 17.51 -6.36
CA TYR A 164 14.63 18.89 -6.27
C TYR A 164 14.70 19.48 -4.86
N SER A 165 14.73 18.65 -3.83
CA SER A 165 14.81 19.11 -2.43
C SER A 165 16.23 19.47 -1.97
N THR A 166 17.24 19.22 -2.80
CA THR A 166 18.65 19.50 -2.51
C THR A 166 19.14 20.83 -3.11
N GLN A 167 18.25 21.59 -3.77
CA GLN A 167 18.50 22.95 -4.28
C GLN A 167 17.89 23.99 -3.34
#